data_d2a2c54922445f32fdb4c535b816b68e
#
_entry.id   d2a2c54922445f32fdb4c535b816b68e
#
_cell.length_a   1.000
_cell.length_b   1.000
_cell.length_c   1.000
_cell.angle_alpha   90.00
_cell.angle_beta   90.00
_cell.angle_gamma   90.00
#
_symmetry.space_group_name_H-M   'P 1'
#
loop_
_entity.id
_entity.type
_entity.pdbx_description
1 polymer ?
#
loop_
_entity_poly.entity_id
_entity_poly.type
_entity_poly.pdbx_seq_one_letter_code
_entity_poly.pdbx_strand_id
1 'polypeptide(L)'
;MGTNTDSSAVIATVVKWFVRLIALVVAFDALGLPAVSDVLRQLLLWLPNVVVALVVLVIGGLAAKALSNVVRAAASESGLSNADMLAKAASAVVWTFAIVVAVNQIGIATTLVNTLFTAVVGAIALALGLAFGLGGRDTAAEIVRKWYGKAERNSSQIAQAVEAATWPGGPPAGGSDKSTPR
;
A
#
# COMPACT_ATOMS: atom_id res chain seq x y z
N MET A 1 -37.37 -17.80 -2.15
CA MET A 1 -37.59 -16.74 -1.14
C MET A 1 -36.50 -15.69 -1.33
N GLY A 2 -36.79 -14.66 -2.14
CA GLY A 2 -35.89 -13.52 -2.33
C GLY A 2 -36.02 -12.61 -1.12
N THR A 3 -34.98 -12.55 -0.30
CA THR A 3 -34.83 -11.50 0.71
C THR A 3 -34.47 -10.22 -0.03
N ASN A 4 -35.47 -9.55 -0.59
CA ASN A 4 -35.33 -8.15 -0.92
C ASN A 4 -35.20 -7.42 0.42
N THR A 5 -33.96 -7.34 0.92
CA THR A 5 -33.63 -6.45 2.01
C THR A 5 -33.74 -5.05 1.42
N ASP A 6 -34.96 -4.52 1.42
CA ASP A 6 -35.22 -3.17 0.95
C ASP A 6 -34.34 -2.23 1.78
N SER A 7 -33.34 -1.64 1.13
CA SER A 7 -32.42 -0.69 1.76
C SER A 7 -33.20 0.40 2.51
N SER A 8 -34.40 0.73 2.05
CA SER A 8 -35.36 1.63 2.70
C SER A 8 -35.88 1.10 4.05
N ALA A 9 -36.11 -0.23 4.17
CA ALA A 9 -36.56 -0.82 5.41
C ALA A 9 -35.47 -0.82 6.49
N VAL A 10 -34.22 -1.04 6.10
CA VAL A 10 -33.06 -0.95 7.02
C VAL A 10 -32.88 0.48 7.51
N ILE A 11 -32.90 1.46 6.60
CA ILE A 11 -32.79 2.88 6.95
C ILE A 11 -33.95 3.30 7.87
N ALA A 12 -35.19 2.91 7.54
CA ALA A 12 -36.37 3.22 8.37
C ALA A 12 -36.23 2.60 9.78
N THR A 13 -35.69 1.41 9.90
CA THR A 13 -35.47 0.74 11.18
C THR A 13 -34.41 1.49 12.01
N VAL A 14 -33.30 1.87 11.40
CA VAL A 14 -32.24 2.64 12.07
C VAL A 14 -32.78 4.00 12.55
N VAL A 15 -33.52 4.72 11.70
CA VAL A 15 -34.14 6.00 12.07
C VAL A 15 -35.12 5.83 13.23
N LYS A 16 -35.98 4.78 13.23
CA LYS A 16 -36.89 4.51 14.34
C LYS A 16 -36.15 4.27 15.65
N TRP A 17 -35.06 3.51 15.62
CA TRP A 17 -34.25 3.26 16.80
C TRP A 17 -33.59 4.55 17.31
N PHE A 18 -33.12 5.39 16.40
CA PHE A 18 -32.50 6.67 16.73
C PHE A 18 -33.51 7.63 17.41
N VAL A 19 -34.74 7.76 16.85
CA VAL A 19 -35.80 8.56 17.44
C VAL A 19 -36.20 8.03 18.83
N ARG A 20 -36.30 6.70 19.01
CA ARG A 20 -36.62 6.12 20.31
C ARG A 20 -35.52 6.39 21.36
N LEU A 21 -34.24 6.34 20.97
CA LEU A 21 -33.15 6.67 21.87
C LEU A 21 -33.17 8.15 22.27
N ILE A 22 -33.47 9.08 21.35
CA ILE A 22 -33.63 10.50 21.64
C ILE A 22 -34.78 10.72 22.65
N ALA A 23 -35.92 10.09 22.41
CA ALA A 23 -37.06 10.19 23.31
C ALA A 23 -36.73 9.67 24.72
N LEU A 24 -35.93 8.59 24.80
CA LEU A 24 -35.45 7.99 26.06
C LEU A 24 -34.52 8.95 26.81
N VAL A 25 -33.58 9.60 26.11
CA VAL A 25 -32.71 10.63 26.69
C VAL A 25 -33.51 11.74 27.32
N VAL A 26 -34.47 12.28 26.58
CA VAL A 26 -35.36 13.38 27.08
C VAL A 26 -36.15 12.92 28.30
N ALA A 27 -36.66 11.68 28.30
CA ALA A 27 -37.40 11.13 29.41
C ALA A 27 -36.56 11.00 30.69
N PHE A 28 -35.34 10.52 30.58
CA PHE A 28 -34.42 10.42 31.74
C PHE A 28 -33.95 11.80 32.23
N ASP A 29 -33.73 12.76 31.33
CA ASP A 29 -33.44 14.14 31.71
C ASP A 29 -34.62 14.74 32.55
N ALA A 30 -35.86 14.52 32.11
CA ALA A 30 -37.07 14.99 32.82
C ALA A 30 -37.24 14.30 34.18
N LEU A 31 -36.78 13.08 34.34
CA LEU A 31 -36.81 12.34 35.61
C LEU A 31 -35.69 12.76 36.58
N GLY A 32 -34.81 13.70 36.21
CA GLY A 32 -33.71 14.16 37.03
C GLY A 32 -32.56 13.16 37.18
N LEU A 33 -32.38 12.27 36.20
CA LEU A 33 -31.31 11.27 36.16
C LEU A 33 -30.26 11.62 35.09
N PRO A 34 -29.47 12.70 35.26
CA PRO A 34 -28.56 13.20 34.23
C PRO A 34 -27.47 12.19 33.89
N ALA A 35 -27.00 11.38 34.84
CA ALA A 35 -25.98 10.38 34.59
C ALA A 35 -26.42 9.30 33.57
N VAL A 36 -27.71 8.95 33.57
CA VAL A 36 -28.28 7.98 32.60
C VAL A 36 -28.43 8.64 31.25
N SER A 37 -28.92 9.89 31.22
CA SER A 37 -29.06 10.67 29.98
C SER A 37 -27.72 10.86 29.28
N ASP A 38 -26.65 11.14 30.01
CA ASP A 38 -25.31 11.34 29.45
C ASP A 38 -24.76 10.05 28.78
N VAL A 39 -24.96 8.89 29.40
CA VAL A 39 -24.59 7.60 28.80
C VAL A 39 -25.38 7.35 27.50
N LEU A 40 -26.69 7.61 27.52
CA LEU A 40 -27.53 7.46 26.34
C LEU A 40 -27.14 8.42 25.21
N ARG A 41 -26.78 9.68 25.54
CA ARG A 41 -26.27 10.65 24.57
C ARG A 41 -24.96 10.18 23.94
N GLN A 42 -24.04 9.63 24.75
CA GLN A 42 -22.80 9.06 24.22
C GLN A 42 -23.07 7.90 23.28
N LEU A 43 -24.01 7.02 23.60
CA LEU A 43 -24.43 5.93 22.69
C LEU A 43 -25.04 6.46 21.38
N LEU A 44 -25.86 7.52 21.46
CA LEU A 44 -26.42 8.19 20.28
C LEU A 44 -25.33 8.75 19.35
N LEU A 45 -24.31 9.40 19.93
CA LEU A 45 -23.19 9.95 19.16
C LEU A 45 -22.24 8.87 18.63
N TRP A 46 -22.22 7.71 19.29
CA TRP A 46 -21.38 6.58 18.87
C TRP A 46 -21.99 5.79 17.70
N LEU A 47 -23.33 5.73 17.60
CA LEU A 47 -24.01 4.95 16.58
C LEU A 47 -23.66 5.32 15.12
N PRO A 48 -23.57 6.61 14.74
CA PRO A 48 -23.08 7.01 13.42
C PRO A 48 -21.68 6.50 13.10
N ASN A 49 -20.79 6.47 14.10
CA ASN A 49 -19.43 6.00 13.93
C ASN A 49 -19.39 4.50 13.60
N VAL A 50 -20.27 3.69 14.20
CA VAL A 50 -20.40 2.26 13.87
C VAL A 50 -20.85 2.08 12.42
N VAL A 51 -21.79 2.89 11.95
CA VAL A 51 -22.26 2.84 10.56
C VAL A 51 -21.10 3.17 9.60
N VAL A 52 -20.32 4.20 9.90
CA VAL A 52 -19.14 4.55 9.09
C VAL A 52 -18.11 3.42 9.14
N ALA A 53 -17.87 2.80 10.28
CA ALA A 53 -16.97 1.65 10.40
C ALA A 53 -17.40 0.48 9.50
N LEU A 54 -18.69 0.18 9.45
CA LEU A 54 -19.23 -0.85 8.55
C LEU A 54 -19.04 -0.49 7.08
N VAL A 55 -19.28 0.76 6.70
CA VAL A 55 -19.03 1.25 5.33
C VAL A 55 -17.54 1.09 4.97
N VAL A 56 -16.63 1.45 5.88
CA VAL A 56 -15.19 1.28 5.69
C VAL A 56 -14.82 -0.18 5.47
N LEU A 57 -15.40 -1.10 6.24
CA LEU A 57 -15.15 -2.55 6.06
C LEU A 57 -15.66 -3.05 4.69
N VAL A 58 -16.80 -2.59 4.24
CA VAL A 58 -17.34 -2.96 2.92
C VAL A 58 -16.43 -2.45 1.80
N ILE A 59 -16.05 -1.17 1.86
CA ILE A 59 -15.13 -0.56 0.87
C ILE A 59 -13.77 -1.25 0.93
N GLY A 60 -13.25 -1.49 2.13
CA GLY A 60 -11.99 -2.23 2.34
C GLY A 60 -12.02 -3.64 1.76
N GLY A 61 -13.13 -4.36 1.94
CA GLY A 61 -13.32 -5.70 1.34
C GLY A 61 -13.35 -5.67 -0.18
N LEU A 62 -14.01 -4.67 -0.78
CA LEU A 62 -14.01 -4.48 -2.24
C LEU A 62 -12.60 -4.13 -2.75
N ALA A 63 -11.90 -3.24 -2.07
CA ALA A 63 -10.52 -2.88 -2.41
C ALA A 63 -9.56 -4.08 -2.27
N ALA A 64 -9.70 -4.88 -1.20
CA ALA A 64 -8.92 -6.08 -0.98
C ALA A 64 -9.11 -7.10 -2.11
N LYS A 65 -10.37 -7.29 -2.54
CA LYS A 65 -10.70 -8.18 -3.66
C LYS A 65 -10.13 -7.66 -4.99
N ALA A 66 -10.26 -6.36 -5.26
CA ALA A 66 -9.72 -5.73 -6.46
C ALA A 66 -8.20 -5.89 -6.51
N LEU A 67 -7.48 -5.57 -5.42
CA LEU A 67 -6.02 -5.71 -5.35
C LEU A 67 -5.59 -7.18 -5.49
N SER A 68 -6.29 -8.12 -4.83
CA SER A 68 -6.02 -9.54 -4.96
C SER A 68 -6.10 -10.03 -6.40
N ASN A 69 -7.10 -9.57 -7.16
CA ASN A 69 -7.27 -9.93 -8.57
C ASN A 69 -6.13 -9.38 -9.45
N VAL A 70 -5.74 -8.12 -9.22
CA VAL A 70 -4.62 -7.50 -9.96
C VAL A 70 -3.31 -8.23 -9.68
N VAL A 71 -3.02 -8.50 -8.40
CA VAL A 71 -1.79 -9.23 -8.01
C VAL A 71 -1.79 -10.65 -8.58
N ARG A 72 -2.93 -11.34 -8.54
CA ARG A 72 -3.07 -12.69 -9.12
C ARG A 72 -2.78 -12.68 -10.62
N ALA A 73 -3.38 -11.74 -11.37
CA ALA A 73 -3.17 -11.61 -12.80
C ALA A 73 -1.69 -11.36 -13.12
N ALA A 74 -1.08 -10.36 -12.50
CA ALA A 74 0.32 -10.01 -12.71
C ALA A 74 1.28 -11.17 -12.35
N ALA A 75 1.02 -11.88 -11.23
CA ALA A 75 1.84 -13.01 -10.81
C ALA A 75 1.70 -14.20 -11.74
N SER A 76 0.49 -14.47 -12.25
CA SER A 76 0.26 -15.56 -13.21
C SER A 76 0.90 -15.29 -14.58
N GLU A 77 0.84 -14.05 -15.08
CA GLU A 77 1.53 -13.63 -16.31
C GLU A 77 3.06 -13.74 -16.21
N SER A 78 3.60 -13.51 -15.00
CA SER A 78 5.04 -13.66 -14.73
C SER A 78 5.49 -15.11 -14.55
N GLY A 79 4.59 -16.09 -14.69
CA GLY A 79 4.90 -17.52 -14.54
C GLY A 79 5.21 -17.96 -13.11
N LEU A 80 4.82 -17.16 -12.09
CA LEU A 80 5.05 -17.48 -10.71
C LEU A 80 4.10 -18.59 -10.24
N SER A 81 4.66 -19.70 -9.74
CA SER A 81 3.92 -20.87 -9.28
C SER A 81 2.95 -20.59 -8.10
N ASN A 82 3.16 -19.51 -7.35
CA ASN A 82 2.42 -19.18 -6.13
C ASN A 82 1.59 -17.88 -6.25
N ALA A 83 1.01 -17.62 -7.44
CA ALA A 83 0.18 -16.42 -7.69
C ALA A 83 -0.96 -16.24 -6.66
N ASP A 84 -1.60 -17.35 -6.26
CA ASP A 84 -2.67 -17.34 -5.27
C ASP A 84 -2.21 -16.93 -3.87
N MET A 85 -1.03 -17.33 -3.47
CA MET A 85 -0.44 -16.96 -2.18
C MET A 85 -0.13 -15.47 -2.13
N LEU A 86 0.45 -14.92 -3.19
CA LEU A 86 0.73 -13.48 -3.31
C LEU A 86 -0.57 -12.64 -3.29
N ALA A 87 -1.59 -13.09 -4.02
CA ALA A 87 -2.90 -12.45 -4.05
C ALA A 87 -3.57 -12.44 -2.67
N LYS A 88 -3.50 -13.56 -1.93
CA LYS A 88 -4.01 -13.66 -0.55
C LYS A 88 -3.23 -12.74 0.40
N ALA A 89 -1.91 -12.69 0.29
CA ALA A 89 -1.08 -11.80 1.10
C ALA A 89 -1.43 -10.31 0.84
N ALA A 90 -1.57 -9.90 -0.42
CA ALA A 90 -1.99 -8.55 -0.77
C ALA A 90 -3.38 -8.21 -0.21
N SER A 91 -4.34 -9.13 -0.33
CA SER A 91 -5.67 -8.97 0.25
C SER A 91 -5.63 -8.85 1.78
N ALA A 92 -4.82 -9.66 2.46
CA ALA A 92 -4.67 -9.64 3.91
C ALA A 92 -4.13 -8.29 4.40
N VAL A 93 -3.18 -7.68 3.68
CA VAL A 93 -2.66 -6.34 3.99
C VAL A 93 -3.80 -5.31 3.94
N VAL A 94 -4.59 -5.28 2.86
CA VAL A 94 -5.71 -4.33 2.73
C VAL A 94 -6.76 -4.55 3.82
N TRP A 95 -7.10 -5.81 4.13
CA TRP A 95 -8.02 -6.13 5.21
C TRP A 95 -7.52 -5.66 6.57
N THR A 96 -6.21 -5.81 6.86
CA THR A 96 -5.62 -5.32 8.10
C THR A 96 -5.81 -3.81 8.23
N PHE A 97 -5.53 -3.04 7.17
CA PHE A 97 -5.76 -1.59 7.16
C PHE A 97 -7.24 -1.25 7.35
N ALA A 98 -8.14 -1.93 6.64
CA ALA A 98 -9.58 -1.69 6.74
C ALA A 98 -10.10 -1.93 8.17
N ILE A 99 -9.63 -2.99 8.82
CA ILE A 99 -10.00 -3.32 10.21
C ILE A 99 -9.48 -2.24 11.17
N VAL A 100 -8.22 -1.82 11.03
CA VAL A 100 -7.64 -0.77 11.89
C VAL A 100 -8.41 0.53 11.74
N VAL A 101 -8.74 0.94 10.52
CA VAL A 101 -9.55 2.14 10.27
C VAL A 101 -10.95 2.01 10.86
N ALA A 102 -11.60 0.84 10.70
CA ALA A 102 -12.93 0.59 11.26
C ALA A 102 -12.93 0.63 12.80
N VAL A 103 -11.93 0.04 13.46
CA VAL A 103 -11.77 0.10 14.92
C VAL A 103 -11.53 1.53 15.40
N ASN A 104 -10.71 2.30 14.67
CA ASN A 104 -10.51 3.72 14.97
C ASN A 104 -11.80 4.54 14.86
N GLN A 105 -12.65 4.22 13.89
CA GLN A 105 -13.95 4.89 13.71
C GLN A 105 -14.90 4.62 14.86
N ILE A 106 -14.89 3.41 15.42
CA ILE A 106 -15.69 3.05 16.58
C ILE A 106 -15.20 3.76 17.86
N GLY A 107 -13.93 4.16 17.91
CA GLY A 107 -13.36 4.91 19.04
C GLY A 107 -12.93 4.05 20.23
N ILE A 108 -13.00 2.71 20.12
CA ILE A 108 -12.60 1.80 21.21
C ILE A 108 -11.09 1.61 21.19
N ALA A 109 -10.42 2.00 22.29
CA ALA A 109 -8.98 1.77 22.50
C ALA A 109 -8.08 2.21 21.32
N THR A 110 -8.45 3.29 20.62
CA THR A 110 -7.78 3.79 19.41
C THR A 110 -6.28 3.99 19.61
N THR A 111 -5.88 4.52 20.76
CA THR A 111 -4.46 4.73 21.09
C THR A 111 -3.70 3.41 21.15
N LEU A 112 -4.28 2.38 21.77
CA LEU A 112 -3.65 1.06 21.88
C LEU A 112 -3.53 0.40 20.51
N VAL A 113 -4.61 0.40 19.73
CA VAL A 113 -4.65 -0.18 18.37
C VAL A 113 -3.64 0.52 17.47
N ASN A 114 -3.60 1.85 17.48
CA ASN A 114 -2.66 2.63 16.66
C ASN A 114 -1.21 2.41 17.07
N THR A 115 -0.94 2.32 18.37
CA THR A 115 0.41 2.04 18.88
C THR A 115 0.89 0.65 18.46
N LEU A 116 0.06 -0.38 18.64
CA LEU A 116 0.37 -1.74 18.21
C LEU A 116 0.55 -1.82 16.70
N PHE A 117 -0.36 -1.20 15.94
CA PHE A 117 -0.27 -1.19 14.49
C PHE A 117 1.02 -0.50 14.01
N THR A 118 1.34 0.67 14.55
CA THR A 118 2.58 1.40 14.22
C THR A 118 3.82 0.60 14.60
N ALA A 119 3.82 -0.09 15.74
CA ALA A 119 4.92 -0.93 16.16
C ALA A 119 5.15 -2.10 15.19
N VAL A 120 4.06 -2.80 14.79
CA VAL A 120 4.14 -3.92 13.85
C VAL A 120 4.59 -3.46 12.46
N VAL A 121 3.98 -2.40 11.93
CA VAL A 121 4.35 -1.83 10.61
C VAL A 121 5.80 -1.31 10.64
N GLY A 122 6.19 -0.64 11.73
CA GLY A 122 7.56 -0.17 11.93
C GLY A 122 8.58 -1.32 11.99
N ALA A 123 8.26 -2.39 12.69
CA ALA A 123 9.12 -3.59 12.74
C ALA A 123 9.28 -4.23 11.36
N ILE A 124 8.19 -4.38 10.60
CA ILE A 124 8.22 -4.90 9.23
C ILE A 124 9.04 -3.98 8.31
N ALA A 125 8.83 -2.67 8.40
CA ALA A 125 9.56 -1.69 7.60
C ALA A 125 11.06 -1.73 7.89
N LEU A 126 11.46 -1.82 9.16
CA LEU A 126 12.86 -1.98 9.56
C LEU A 126 13.44 -3.31 9.08
N ALA A 127 12.71 -4.41 9.23
CA ALA A 127 13.15 -5.72 8.77
C ALA A 127 13.39 -5.73 7.25
N LEU A 128 12.45 -5.20 6.45
CA LEU A 128 12.59 -5.08 5.01
C LEU A 128 13.71 -4.11 4.63
N GLY A 129 13.77 -2.95 5.29
CA GLY A 129 14.80 -1.95 5.04
C GLY A 129 16.21 -2.50 5.29
N LEU A 130 16.41 -3.25 6.37
CA LEU A 130 17.68 -3.91 6.66
C LEU A 130 17.95 -5.06 5.69
N ALA A 131 16.95 -5.88 5.37
CA ALA A 131 17.12 -6.99 4.44
C ALA A 131 17.56 -6.50 3.04
N PHE A 132 16.87 -5.48 2.49
CA PHE A 132 17.23 -4.90 1.20
C PHE A 132 18.49 -4.02 1.28
N GLY A 133 18.66 -3.27 2.38
CA GLY A 133 19.82 -2.39 2.57
C GLY A 133 21.13 -3.16 2.71
N LEU A 134 21.16 -4.20 3.54
CA LEU A 134 22.35 -5.03 3.72
C LEU A 134 22.53 -6.04 2.59
N GLY A 135 21.43 -6.68 2.15
CA GLY A 135 21.48 -7.66 1.07
C GLY A 135 21.71 -7.06 -0.32
N GLY A 136 21.27 -5.83 -0.55
CA GLY A 136 21.46 -5.11 -1.82
C GLY A 136 22.81 -4.40 -1.95
N ARG A 137 23.58 -4.28 -0.87
CA ARG A 137 24.85 -3.53 -0.83
C ARG A 137 25.85 -4.02 -1.88
N ASP A 138 26.01 -5.32 -2.01
CA ASP A 138 27.00 -5.91 -2.94
C ASP A 138 26.57 -5.72 -4.39
N THR A 139 25.28 -5.87 -4.69
CA THR A 139 24.71 -5.61 -6.01
C THR A 139 24.84 -4.14 -6.40
N ALA A 140 24.56 -3.22 -5.48
CA ALA A 140 24.72 -1.79 -5.70
C ALA A 140 26.19 -1.43 -5.95
N ALA A 141 27.13 -2.00 -5.18
CA ALA A 141 28.56 -1.80 -5.37
C ALA A 141 29.04 -2.31 -6.73
N GLU A 142 28.51 -3.44 -7.21
CA GLU A 142 28.85 -3.99 -8.53
C GLU A 142 28.33 -3.10 -9.68
N ILE A 143 27.11 -2.60 -9.57
CA ILE A 143 26.51 -1.67 -10.56
C ILE A 143 27.34 -0.38 -10.63
N VAL A 144 27.70 0.18 -9.48
CA VAL A 144 28.53 1.40 -9.40
C VAL A 144 29.92 1.15 -10.01
N ARG A 145 30.59 0.04 -9.70
CA ARG A 145 31.87 -0.31 -10.32
C ARG A 145 31.78 -0.47 -11.83
N LYS A 146 30.72 -1.10 -12.34
CA LYS A 146 30.51 -1.21 -13.80
C LYS A 146 30.31 0.14 -14.47
N TRP A 147 29.65 1.07 -13.79
CA TRP A 147 29.47 2.44 -14.29
C TRP A 147 30.77 3.23 -14.36
N TYR A 148 31.56 3.20 -13.26
CA TYR A 148 32.88 3.85 -13.21
C TYR A 148 33.84 3.24 -14.24
N GLY A 149 33.89 1.90 -14.37
CA GLY A 149 34.76 1.24 -15.34
C GLY A 149 34.34 1.48 -16.81
N LYS A 150 33.08 1.82 -17.10
CA LYS A 150 32.66 2.29 -18.43
C LYS A 150 33.13 3.73 -18.70
N ALA A 151 32.99 4.61 -17.71
CA ALA A 151 33.41 6.00 -17.82
C ALA A 151 34.92 6.12 -18.07
N GLU A 152 35.71 5.33 -17.35
CA GLU A 152 37.17 5.31 -17.48
C GLU A 152 37.66 4.78 -18.84
N ARG A 153 37.01 3.73 -19.35
CA ARG A 153 37.30 3.21 -20.72
C ARG A 153 36.94 4.22 -21.82
N ASN A 154 35.84 4.94 -21.68
CA ASN A 154 35.48 5.98 -22.64
C ASN A 154 36.46 7.16 -22.63
N SER A 155 36.93 7.56 -21.46
CA SER A 155 37.91 8.67 -21.35
C SER A 155 39.28 8.29 -21.92
N SER A 156 39.72 7.04 -21.74
CA SER A 156 40.98 6.57 -22.30
C SER A 156 40.90 6.42 -23.84
N GLN A 157 39.76 6.01 -24.39
CA GLN A 157 39.56 5.95 -25.84
C GLN A 157 39.54 7.36 -26.47
N ILE A 158 38.92 8.32 -25.83
CA ILE A 158 38.92 9.72 -26.28
C ILE A 158 40.31 10.29 -26.21
N ALA A 159 41.08 10.04 -25.15
CA ALA A 159 42.47 10.51 -25.02
C ALA A 159 43.37 9.94 -26.12
N GLN A 160 43.26 8.63 -26.42
CA GLN A 160 44.00 7.98 -27.51
C GLN A 160 43.57 8.51 -28.90
N ALA A 161 42.28 8.78 -29.12
CA ALA A 161 41.79 9.35 -30.37
C ALA A 161 42.29 10.78 -30.60
N VAL A 162 42.35 11.57 -29.55
CA VAL A 162 42.89 12.93 -29.58
C VAL A 162 44.41 12.91 -29.85
N GLU A 163 45.15 12.03 -29.20
CA GLU A 163 46.58 11.84 -29.38
C GLU A 163 46.94 11.39 -30.81
N ALA A 164 46.14 10.43 -31.35
CA ALA A 164 46.28 9.98 -32.74
C ALA A 164 45.95 11.09 -33.75
N ALA A 165 45.04 11.97 -33.44
CA ALA A 165 44.67 13.10 -34.30
C ALA A 165 45.67 14.25 -34.26
N THR A 166 46.45 14.40 -33.19
CA THR A 166 47.44 15.48 -32.99
C THR A 166 48.86 15.11 -33.38
N TRP A 167 49.14 13.82 -33.71
CA TRP A 167 50.43 13.41 -34.16
C TRP A 167 50.69 13.76 -35.63
N PRO A 168 51.65 14.63 -35.98
CA PRO A 168 51.90 15.03 -37.36
C PRO A 168 52.50 13.94 -38.27
N GLY A 169 52.76 12.72 -37.77
CA GLY A 169 53.44 11.63 -38.46
C GLY A 169 52.66 10.32 -38.47
N GLY A 170 51.36 10.31 -38.09
CA GLY A 170 50.52 9.12 -38.08
C GLY A 170 50.23 8.58 -39.49
N PRO A 171 50.10 7.28 -39.68
CA PRO A 171 49.74 6.70 -40.98
C PRO A 171 48.38 7.26 -41.42
N PRO A 172 48.20 7.51 -42.75
CA PRO A 172 46.94 8.06 -43.26
C PRO A 172 45.78 7.09 -42.95
N ALA A 173 44.76 7.62 -42.26
CA ALA A 173 43.57 6.87 -41.99
C ALA A 173 42.87 6.46 -43.32
N GLY A 174 42.82 5.16 -43.61
CA GLY A 174 41.91 4.59 -44.56
C GLY A 174 42.41 4.39 -45.96
N GLY A 175 43.30 3.42 -46.16
CA GLY A 175 43.44 2.70 -47.41
C GLY A 175 42.63 1.39 -47.30
N SER A 176 41.36 1.41 -47.64
CA SER A 176 40.60 0.17 -47.89
C SER A 176 41.10 -0.40 -49.23
N ASP A 177 42.17 -1.16 -49.21
CA ASP A 177 42.55 -1.97 -50.34
C ASP A 177 41.58 -3.15 -50.52
N LYS A 178 40.60 -2.93 -51.40
CA LYS A 178 39.82 -4.00 -51.99
C LYS A 178 40.62 -4.61 -53.13
N SER A 179 41.59 -5.40 -52.87
CA SER A 179 42.18 -6.34 -53.83
C SER A 179 41.55 -7.70 -53.63
N THR A 180 40.56 -8.04 -54.42
CA THR A 180 40.16 -9.42 -54.74
C THR A 180 41.27 -10.10 -55.53
N PRO A 181 41.64 -11.33 -55.21
CA PRO A 181 42.24 -12.25 -56.16
C PRO A 181 41.27 -13.36 -56.54
N ARG A 182 41.42 -13.71 -57.76
CA ARG A 182 40.85 -14.80 -58.55
C ARG A 182 40.76 -16.17 -57.84
#